data_16a11b94c52229c02664b4908ac6ea6d
#
_entry.id   16a11b94c52229c02664b4908ac6ea6d
#
_cell.length_a   1.000
_cell.length_b   1.000
_cell.length_c   1.000
_cell.angle_alpha   90.00
_cell.angle_beta   90.00
_cell.angle_gamma   90.00
#
_symmetry.space_group_name_H-M   'P 1'
#
loop_
_entity.id
_entity.type
_entity.pdbx_description
1 polymer ?
#
loop_
_entity_poly.entity_id
_entity_poly.type
_entity_poly.pdbx_seq_one_letter_code
_entity_poly.pdbx_strand_id
1 'polypeptide(L)'
;MEQWIRSLQEKAEGLRLDGKKAELPITAQQAEELYQYMELLLTWNEKMNLTALTDPMDILSKHFLDSAAGGTLLPAGSIADIGTGAGFPGVVLKILNPEHPVVLMDALQKRLSFLQEVCSALELQDVELVHERAEEAGQKKEYRAQYDCAVSRAVAPLPILLEYCIPMVKTGGVFLAYKGPALQEELSASSHALGLLGCTVESVHKITLDGEDWEHIIAVIRKEKPTHPIYPRRQAKIKKDPL
;
A
#
# COMPACT_ATOMS: atom_id res chain seq x y z
N MET A 1 -1.82 -12.85 -22.82
CA MET A 1 -2.98 -12.56 -21.96
C MET A 1 -3.52 -13.81 -21.29
N GLU A 2 -4.20 -14.73 -21.97
CA GLU A 2 -4.85 -15.90 -21.36
C GLU A 2 -3.96 -16.75 -20.45
N GLN A 3 -2.73 -17.04 -20.87
CA GLN A 3 -1.79 -17.80 -20.06
C GLN A 3 -1.41 -17.05 -18.78
N TRP A 4 -1.20 -15.74 -18.84
CA TRP A 4 -0.87 -14.92 -17.68
C TRP A 4 -2.05 -14.86 -16.69
N ILE A 5 -3.28 -14.65 -17.19
CA ILE A 5 -4.50 -14.65 -16.37
C ILE A 5 -4.69 -16.00 -15.67
N ARG A 6 -4.47 -17.12 -16.38
CA ARG A 6 -4.52 -18.45 -15.76
C ARG A 6 -3.49 -18.58 -14.63
N SER A 7 -2.24 -18.14 -14.88
CA SER A 7 -1.18 -18.16 -13.86
C SER A 7 -1.53 -17.27 -12.66
N LEU A 8 -2.17 -16.12 -12.87
CA LEU A 8 -2.64 -15.25 -11.78
C LEU A 8 -3.65 -15.99 -10.91
N GLN A 9 -4.65 -16.64 -11.51
CA GLN A 9 -5.68 -17.38 -10.79
C GLN A 9 -5.10 -18.57 -10.03
N GLU A 10 -4.24 -19.37 -10.67
CA GLU A 10 -3.55 -20.49 -10.04
C GLU A 10 -2.67 -20.06 -8.87
N LYS A 11 -1.87 -19.01 -9.03
CA LYS A 11 -1.01 -18.50 -7.96
C LYS A 11 -1.80 -17.84 -6.82
N ALA A 12 -2.93 -17.17 -7.11
CA ALA A 12 -3.80 -16.62 -6.08
C ALA A 12 -4.33 -17.71 -5.12
N GLU A 13 -4.60 -18.93 -5.63
CA GLU A 13 -4.96 -20.09 -4.80
C GLU A 13 -3.83 -20.49 -3.81
N GLY A 14 -2.58 -20.20 -4.17
CA GLY A 14 -1.38 -20.46 -3.35
C GLY A 14 -1.04 -19.35 -2.36
N LEU A 15 -1.76 -18.23 -2.36
CA LEU A 15 -1.48 -17.13 -1.43
C LEU A 15 -1.88 -17.51 -0.01
N ARG A 16 -0.98 -17.30 0.95
CA ARG A 16 -1.18 -17.62 2.36
C ARG A 16 -1.03 -16.37 3.23
N LEU A 17 -1.95 -16.23 4.16
CA LEU A 17 -1.88 -15.28 5.26
C LEU A 17 -1.80 -16.09 6.56
N ASP A 18 -0.71 -15.95 7.31
CA ASP A 18 -0.44 -16.74 8.52
C ASP A 18 -0.53 -18.25 8.30
N GLY A 19 -0.06 -18.74 7.15
CA GLY A 19 -0.10 -20.15 6.76
C GLY A 19 -1.49 -20.66 6.34
N LYS A 20 -2.53 -19.83 6.37
CA LYS A 20 -3.87 -20.16 5.88
C LYS A 20 -4.07 -19.60 4.48
N LYS A 21 -4.85 -20.29 3.65
CA LYS A 21 -5.22 -19.77 2.32
C LYS A 21 -5.86 -18.39 2.48
N ALA A 22 -5.34 -17.41 1.76
CA ALA A 22 -5.99 -16.10 1.68
C ALA A 22 -7.25 -16.23 0.79
N GLU A 23 -8.38 -15.76 1.28
CA GLU A 23 -9.59 -15.68 0.46
C GLU A 23 -9.51 -14.47 -0.45
N LEU A 24 -9.01 -14.68 -1.64
CA LEU A 24 -8.82 -13.66 -2.66
C LEU A 24 -9.55 -14.05 -3.95
N PRO A 25 -10.86 -13.87 -4.02
CA PRO A 25 -11.62 -14.13 -5.25
C PRO A 25 -11.25 -13.06 -6.29
N ILE A 26 -10.64 -13.49 -7.40
CA ILE A 26 -10.31 -12.62 -8.54
C ILE A 26 -11.26 -12.96 -9.68
N THR A 27 -12.14 -12.05 -10.05
CA THR A 27 -13.05 -12.22 -11.18
C THR A 27 -12.28 -12.18 -12.51
N ALA A 28 -12.90 -12.65 -13.60
CA ALA A 28 -12.28 -12.58 -14.93
C ALA A 28 -11.97 -11.13 -15.33
N GLN A 29 -12.88 -10.20 -15.06
CA GLN A 29 -12.68 -8.78 -15.34
C GLN A 29 -11.49 -8.21 -14.56
N GLN A 30 -11.40 -8.46 -13.26
CA GLN A 30 -10.28 -8.00 -12.43
C GLN A 30 -8.94 -8.58 -12.90
N ALA A 31 -8.93 -9.83 -13.36
CA ALA A 31 -7.73 -10.45 -13.92
C ALA A 31 -7.29 -9.78 -15.23
N GLU A 32 -8.24 -9.38 -16.09
CA GLU A 32 -7.97 -8.59 -17.30
C GLU A 32 -7.47 -7.19 -16.98
N GLU A 33 -8.06 -6.51 -16.01
CA GLU A 33 -7.62 -5.19 -15.52
C GLU A 33 -6.19 -5.25 -14.98
N LEU A 34 -5.85 -6.26 -14.16
CA LEU A 34 -4.49 -6.47 -13.66
C LEU A 34 -3.50 -6.77 -14.79
N TYR A 35 -3.91 -7.52 -15.81
CA TYR A 35 -3.07 -7.77 -16.99
C TYR A 35 -2.79 -6.47 -17.76
N GLN A 36 -3.81 -5.66 -18.03
CA GLN A 36 -3.65 -4.36 -18.69
C GLN A 36 -2.77 -3.41 -17.87
N TYR A 37 -2.93 -3.39 -16.56
CA TYR A 37 -2.06 -2.62 -15.67
C TYR A 37 -0.60 -3.07 -15.79
N MET A 38 -0.34 -4.36 -15.83
CA MET A 38 1.01 -4.92 -16.01
C MET A 38 1.63 -4.47 -17.35
N GLU A 39 0.86 -4.49 -18.46
CA GLU A 39 1.36 -4.05 -19.77
C GLU A 39 1.69 -2.55 -19.78
N LEU A 40 0.83 -1.72 -19.18
CA LEU A 40 1.08 -0.28 -19.00
C LEU A 40 2.33 -0.05 -18.14
N LEU A 41 2.47 -0.78 -17.02
CA LEU A 41 3.63 -0.68 -16.15
C LEU A 41 4.94 -0.99 -16.90
N LEU A 42 4.98 -2.06 -17.67
CA LEU A 42 6.17 -2.45 -18.45
C LEU A 42 6.49 -1.37 -19.50
N THR A 43 5.49 -0.89 -20.24
CA THR A 43 5.66 0.14 -21.27
C THR A 43 6.22 1.46 -20.69
N TRP A 44 5.69 1.89 -19.55
CA TRP A 44 6.16 3.11 -18.89
C TRP A 44 7.52 2.92 -18.20
N ASN A 45 7.78 1.70 -17.73
CA ASN A 45 9.04 1.38 -17.05
C ASN A 45 10.27 1.54 -17.94
N GLU A 46 10.12 1.34 -19.26
CA GLU A 46 11.20 1.60 -20.24
C GLU A 46 11.69 3.07 -20.20
N LYS A 47 10.83 4.00 -19.80
CA LYS A 47 11.10 5.45 -19.79
C LYS A 47 11.33 6.04 -18.42
N MET A 48 10.81 5.40 -17.36
CA MET A 48 10.68 6.06 -16.06
C MET A 48 11.29 5.33 -14.86
N ASN A 49 11.75 4.09 -15.01
CA ASN A 49 12.24 3.26 -13.89
C ASN A 49 11.22 3.22 -12.72
N LEU A 50 9.99 2.82 -13.01
CA LEU A 50 8.92 2.71 -12.02
C LEU A 50 9.13 1.53 -11.07
N THR A 51 9.70 0.43 -11.60
CA THR A 51 10.01 -0.78 -10.85
C THR A 51 11.31 -1.41 -11.37
N ALA A 52 12.01 -2.15 -10.49
CA ALA A 52 13.14 -2.97 -10.88
C ALA A 52 12.71 -4.31 -11.53
N LEU A 53 11.45 -4.72 -11.35
CA LEU A 53 10.92 -5.96 -11.91
C LEU A 53 10.44 -5.71 -13.34
N THR A 54 10.94 -6.52 -14.27
CA THR A 54 10.58 -6.44 -15.69
C THR A 54 10.01 -7.75 -16.25
N ASP A 55 10.11 -8.84 -15.49
CA ASP A 55 9.46 -10.09 -15.83
C ASP A 55 7.97 -10.07 -15.43
N PRO A 56 7.03 -10.38 -16.34
CA PRO A 56 5.59 -10.36 -16.04
C PRO A 56 5.18 -11.30 -14.90
N MET A 57 5.88 -12.42 -14.70
CA MET A 57 5.56 -13.38 -13.63
C MET A 57 6.10 -12.91 -12.29
N ASP A 58 7.24 -12.23 -12.26
CA ASP A 58 7.74 -11.56 -11.06
C ASP A 58 6.83 -10.41 -10.63
N ILE A 59 6.33 -9.61 -11.59
CA ILE A 59 5.35 -8.54 -11.31
C ILE A 59 4.06 -9.14 -10.73
N LEU A 60 3.57 -10.23 -11.31
CA LEU A 60 2.39 -10.95 -10.82
C LEU A 60 2.58 -11.38 -9.36
N SER A 61 3.68 -12.06 -9.05
CA SER A 61 3.91 -12.64 -7.71
C SER A 61 4.27 -11.56 -6.69
N LYS A 62 5.31 -10.74 -6.99
CA LYS A 62 5.96 -9.84 -6.03
C LYS A 62 5.33 -8.44 -5.96
N HIS A 63 4.50 -8.08 -6.95
CA HIS A 63 3.77 -6.83 -6.90
C HIS A 63 2.28 -7.05 -6.72
N PHE A 64 1.61 -7.80 -7.60
CA PHE A 64 0.15 -7.90 -7.56
C PHE A 64 -0.34 -8.77 -6.41
N LEU A 65 0.12 -10.01 -6.28
CA LEU A 65 -0.34 -10.90 -5.21
C LEU A 65 0.11 -10.44 -3.83
N ASP A 66 1.32 -9.88 -3.72
CA ASP A 66 1.77 -9.24 -2.48
C ASP A 66 0.86 -8.07 -2.07
N SER A 67 0.53 -7.19 -3.01
CA SER A 67 -0.38 -6.07 -2.75
C SER A 67 -1.80 -6.54 -2.40
N ALA A 68 -2.28 -7.57 -3.11
CA ALA A 68 -3.61 -8.14 -2.95
C ALA A 68 -3.84 -8.75 -1.56
N ALA A 69 -2.79 -9.30 -0.94
CA ALA A 69 -2.88 -9.94 0.38
C ALA A 69 -3.46 -9.02 1.45
N GLY A 70 -3.16 -7.71 1.39
CA GLY A 70 -3.71 -6.74 2.33
C GLY A 70 -5.19 -6.45 2.13
N GLY A 71 -5.78 -6.83 1.00
CA GLY A 71 -7.21 -6.64 0.73
C GLY A 71 -8.09 -7.34 1.77
N THR A 72 -7.65 -8.49 2.29
CA THR A 72 -8.36 -9.24 3.34
C THR A 72 -8.32 -8.58 4.72
N LEU A 73 -7.48 -7.57 4.90
CA LEU A 73 -7.27 -6.83 6.16
C LEU A 73 -7.88 -5.42 6.12
N LEU A 74 -8.48 -5.01 4.99
CA LEU A 74 -9.06 -3.69 4.85
C LEU A 74 -10.31 -3.53 5.71
N PRO A 75 -10.44 -2.46 6.50
CA PRO A 75 -11.72 -2.07 7.06
C PRO A 75 -12.62 -1.47 5.97
N ALA A 76 -13.91 -1.39 6.20
CA ALA A 76 -14.80 -0.63 5.34
C ALA A 76 -14.39 0.86 5.31
N GLY A 77 -14.58 1.53 4.16
CA GLY A 77 -14.35 2.96 4.00
C GLY A 77 -13.22 3.34 3.05
N SER A 78 -12.66 4.52 3.23
CA SER A 78 -11.67 5.12 2.33
C SER A 78 -10.23 4.67 2.62
N ILE A 79 -9.43 4.52 1.56
CA ILE A 79 -8.02 4.11 1.63
C ILE A 79 -7.14 5.27 1.14
N ALA A 80 -6.03 5.53 1.83
CA ALA A 80 -4.95 6.39 1.34
C ALA A 80 -3.67 5.58 1.16
N ASP A 81 -3.17 5.46 -0.07
CA ASP A 81 -1.87 4.86 -0.38
C ASP A 81 -0.79 5.95 -0.34
N ILE A 82 0.05 5.89 0.67
CA ILE A 82 1.05 6.92 0.97
C ILE A 82 2.40 6.54 0.40
N GLY A 83 2.86 7.32 -0.58
CA GLY A 83 4.03 7.00 -1.37
C GLY A 83 3.75 5.89 -2.36
N THR A 84 2.62 5.99 -3.05
CA THR A 84 2.07 4.94 -3.91
C THR A 84 3.02 4.44 -5.02
N GLY A 85 3.97 5.27 -5.44
CA GLY A 85 4.97 4.90 -6.44
C GLY A 85 4.34 4.57 -7.79
N ALA A 86 4.51 3.34 -8.22
CA ALA A 86 3.86 2.81 -9.41
C ALA A 86 2.42 2.29 -9.16
N GLY A 87 1.81 2.64 -8.01
CA GLY A 87 0.43 2.25 -7.67
C GLY A 87 0.33 1.03 -6.74
N PHE A 88 1.39 0.71 -6.00
CA PHE A 88 1.43 -0.46 -5.12
C PHE A 88 1.48 -0.06 -3.65
N PRO A 89 0.52 -0.53 -2.82
CA PRO A 89 -0.52 -1.51 -3.14
C PRO A 89 -1.82 -0.90 -3.69
N GLY A 90 -2.01 0.42 -3.72
CA GLY A 90 -3.28 1.13 -3.84
C GLY A 90 -4.09 0.78 -5.08
N VAL A 91 -3.48 0.73 -6.28
CA VAL A 91 -4.20 0.39 -7.53
C VAL A 91 -4.66 -1.06 -7.51
N VAL A 92 -3.83 -1.99 -7.04
CA VAL A 92 -4.23 -3.40 -6.94
C VAL A 92 -5.38 -3.58 -5.95
N LEU A 93 -5.31 -2.90 -4.80
CA LEU A 93 -6.38 -2.91 -3.82
C LEU A 93 -7.68 -2.33 -4.41
N LYS A 94 -7.59 -1.27 -5.20
CA LYS A 94 -8.74 -0.67 -5.87
C LYS A 94 -9.39 -1.59 -6.90
N ILE A 95 -8.59 -2.27 -7.72
CA ILE A 95 -9.10 -3.24 -8.71
C ILE A 95 -9.84 -4.39 -8.01
N LEU A 96 -9.27 -4.91 -6.93
CA LEU A 96 -9.82 -6.08 -6.24
C LEU A 96 -10.95 -5.75 -5.26
N ASN A 97 -11.02 -4.50 -4.78
CA ASN A 97 -12.03 -4.02 -3.84
C ASN A 97 -12.62 -2.68 -4.35
N PRO A 98 -13.40 -2.71 -5.43
CA PRO A 98 -13.84 -1.52 -6.16
C PRO A 98 -14.76 -0.60 -5.34
N GLU A 99 -15.35 -1.07 -4.26
CA GLU A 99 -16.22 -0.30 -3.37
C GLU A 99 -15.47 0.74 -2.52
N HIS A 100 -14.14 0.60 -2.35
CA HIS A 100 -13.36 1.55 -1.57
C HIS A 100 -12.97 2.79 -2.41
N PRO A 101 -13.27 4.01 -1.95
CA PRO A 101 -12.62 5.21 -2.47
C PRO A 101 -11.12 5.16 -2.13
N VAL A 102 -10.25 5.46 -3.10
CA VAL A 102 -8.80 5.37 -2.93
C VAL A 102 -8.13 6.70 -3.28
N VAL A 103 -7.26 7.16 -2.40
CA VAL A 103 -6.32 8.24 -2.67
C VAL A 103 -4.94 7.66 -2.93
N LEU A 104 -4.34 7.99 -4.07
CA LEU A 104 -2.98 7.62 -4.45
C LEU A 104 -2.09 8.86 -4.30
N MET A 105 -1.25 8.89 -3.27
CA MET A 105 -0.41 10.05 -2.95
C MET A 105 1.05 9.77 -3.25
N ASP A 106 1.71 10.63 -4.02
CA ASP A 106 3.17 10.58 -4.25
C ASP A 106 3.75 11.98 -4.38
N ALA A 107 5.00 12.14 -3.95
CA ALA A 107 5.75 13.40 -4.07
C ALA A 107 6.30 13.66 -5.48
N LEU A 108 6.21 12.70 -6.40
CA LEU A 108 6.74 12.80 -7.75
C LEU A 108 5.60 12.84 -8.80
N GLN A 109 5.33 14.02 -9.35
CA GLN A 109 4.29 14.26 -10.36
C GLN A 109 4.34 13.26 -11.51
N LYS A 110 5.51 12.89 -11.98
CA LYS A 110 5.66 11.93 -13.08
C LYS A 110 5.11 10.53 -12.79
N ARG A 111 5.12 10.09 -11.52
CA ARG A 111 4.48 8.84 -11.10
C ARG A 111 2.97 8.94 -11.17
N LEU A 112 2.43 10.07 -10.73
CA LEU A 112 1.01 10.36 -10.83
C LEU A 112 0.53 10.47 -12.28
N SER A 113 1.38 10.95 -13.20
CA SER A 113 1.05 10.95 -14.63
C SER A 113 0.89 9.51 -15.19
N PHE A 114 1.73 8.58 -14.75
CA PHE A 114 1.55 7.16 -15.04
C PHE A 114 0.24 6.62 -14.45
N LEU A 115 -0.01 6.90 -13.18
CA LEU A 115 -1.22 6.44 -12.49
C LEU A 115 -2.50 7.04 -13.10
N GLN A 116 -2.44 8.28 -13.61
CA GLN A 116 -3.55 8.88 -14.34
C GLN A 116 -3.89 8.07 -15.62
N GLU A 117 -2.86 7.60 -16.35
CA GLU A 117 -3.08 6.75 -17.52
C GLU A 117 -3.65 5.39 -17.12
N VAL A 118 -3.13 4.77 -16.07
CA VAL A 118 -3.66 3.50 -15.55
C VAL A 118 -5.13 3.65 -15.15
N CYS A 119 -5.46 4.65 -14.33
CA CYS A 119 -6.83 4.88 -13.87
C CYS A 119 -7.80 5.13 -15.05
N SER A 120 -7.33 5.88 -16.06
CA SER A 120 -8.14 6.17 -17.25
C SER A 120 -8.33 4.94 -18.13
N ALA A 121 -7.27 4.16 -18.37
CA ALA A 121 -7.32 2.96 -19.21
C ALA A 121 -8.18 1.84 -18.60
N LEU A 122 -8.18 1.74 -17.27
CA LEU A 122 -8.96 0.75 -16.52
C LEU A 122 -10.32 1.30 -16.05
N GLU A 123 -10.68 2.53 -16.43
CA GLU A 123 -11.92 3.20 -16.02
C GLU A 123 -12.19 3.15 -14.50
N LEU A 124 -11.12 3.21 -13.67
CA LEU A 124 -11.26 3.14 -12.22
C LEU A 124 -12.02 4.34 -11.67
N GLN A 125 -13.11 4.08 -10.96
CA GLN A 125 -13.93 5.09 -10.32
C GLN A 125 -13.45 5.38 -8.89
N ASP A 126 -13.78 6.57 -8.35
CA ASP A 126 -13.46 6.96 -6.97
C ASP A 126 -11.97 6.83 -6.61
N VAL A 127 -11.10 7.23 -7.55
CA VAL A 127 -9.65 7.33 -7.35
C VAL A 127 -9.23 8.80 -7.45
N GLU A 128 -8.58 9.30 -6.39
CA GLU A 128 -7.99 10.63 -6.36
C GLU A 128 -6.46 10.53 -6.43
N LEU A 129 -5.83 11.31 -7.31
CA LEU A 129 -4.36 11.41 -7.42
C LEU A 129 -3.88 12.68 -6.72
N VAL A 130 -3.03 12.53 -5.71
CA VAL A 130 -2.58 13.65 -4.87
C VAL A 130 -1.07 13.84 -4.99
N HIS A 131 -0.67 14.99 -5.56
CA HIS A 131 0.73 15.39 -5.65
C HIS A 131 1.15 16.15 -4.39
N GLU A 132 1.54 15.41 -3.36
CA GLU A 132 1.94 15.99 -2.08
C GLU A 132 3.02 15.13 -1.42
N ARG A 133 3.79 15.76 -0.53
CA ARG A 133 4.62 15.03 0.43
C ARG A 133 3.78 14.61 1.61
N ALA A 134 3.98 13.38 2.10
CA ALA A 134 3.19 12.82 3.20
C ALA A 134 3.21 13.71 4.46
N GLU A 135 4.39 14.26 4.81
CA GLU A 135 4.55 15.16 5.96
C GLU A 135 3.87 16.52 5.79
N GLU A 136 3.64 16.94 4.54
CA GLU A 136 2.89 18.16 4.25
C GLU A 136 1.39 17.90 4.23
N ALA A 137 0.97 16.81 3.59
CA ALA A 137 -0.42 16.37 3.55
C ALA A 137 -0.98 16.11 4.95
N GLY A 138 -0.23 15.42 5.82
CA GLY A 138 -0.66 15.14 7.20
C GLY A 138 -0.89 16.38 8.08
N GLN A 139 -0.44 17.58 7.64
CA GLN A 139 -0.72 18.85 8.30
C GLN A 139 -1.94 19.57 7.70
N LYS A 140 -2.42 19.17 6.53
CA LYS A 140 -3.54 19.80 5.83
C LYS A 140 -4.86 19.21 6.30
N LYS A 141 -5.87 20.04 6.56
CA LYS A 141 -7.20 19.61 7.05
C LYS A 141 -7.93 18.67 6.08
N GLU A 142 -7.64 18.81 4.79
CA GLU A 142 -8.25 18.00 3.72
C GLU A 142 -7.81 16.54 3.75
N TYR A 143 -6.63 16.25 4.32
CA TYR A 143 -6.10 14.86 4.38
C TYR A 143 -5.98 14.34 5.82
N ARG A 144 -5.81 15.24 6.81
CA ARG A 144 -5.60 14.87 8.20
C ARG A 144 -6.82 14.21 8.80
N ALA A 145 -6.68 12.99 9.34
CA ALA A 145 -7.73 12.19 9.96
C ALA A 145 -8.98 12.03 9.05
N GLN A 146 -8.75 11.81 7.74
CA GLN A 146 -9.82 11.65 6.76
C GLN A 146 -10.04 10.21 6.32
N TYR A 147 -9.02 9.33 6.46
CA TYR A 147 -9.07 8.00 5.89
C TYR A 147 -9.33 6.92 6.93
N ASP A 148 -10.12 5.92 6.56
CA ASP A 148 -10.40 4.76 7.41
C ASP A 148 -9.20 3.82 7.44
N CYS A 149 -8.47 3.75 6.33
CA CYS A 149 -7.24 2.99 6.20
C CYS A 149 -6.15 3.82 5.51
N ALA A 150 -4.92 3.78 6.02
CA ALA A 150 -3.74 4.11 5.24
C ALA A 150 -3.00 2.83 4.86
N VAL A 151 -2.37 2.81 3.69
CA VAL A 151 -1.47 1.73 3.25
C VAL A 151 -0.16 2.34 2.80
N SER A 152 0.94 1.61 2.94
CA SER A 152 2.24 2.02 2.39
C SER A 152 3.16 0.83 2.23
N ARG A 153 3.92 0.80 1.13
CA ARG A 153 4.88 -0.24 0.79
C ARG A 153 6.20 0.35 0.29
N ALA A 154 7.33 -0.13 0.82
CA ALA A 154 8.69 0.19 0.35
C ALA A 154 9.07 1.70 0.35
N VAL A 155 8.48 2.51 1.26
CA VAL A 155 8.72 3.96 1.33
C VAL A 155 9.84 4.31 2.31
N ALA A 156 9.77 3.80 3.55
CA ALA A 156 10.73 4.13 4.61
C ALA A 156 10.69 3.07 5.74
N PRO A 157 11.65 3.08 6.69
CA PRO A 157 11.54 2.34 7.95
C PRO A 157 10.29 2.71 8.74
N LEU A 158 9.77 1.78 9.54
CA LEU A 158 8.48 1.92 10.24
C LEU A 158 8.38 3.18 11.13
N PRO A 159 9.39 3.56 11.93
CA PRO A 159 9.28 4.80 12.74
C PRO A 159 8.98 6.04 11.90
N ILE A 160 9.57 6.14 10.70
CA ILE A 160 9.31 7.22 9.74
C ILE A 160 7.92 7.08 9.12
N LEU A 161 7.54 5.87 8.70
CA LEU A 161 6.23 5.61 8.09
C LEU A 161 5.08 5.93 9.03
N LEU A 162 5.21 5.62 10.31
CA LEU A 162 4.20 5.95 11.31
C LEU A 162 3.92 7.46 11.32
N GLU A 163 4.97 8.27 11.31
CA GLU A 163 4.80 9.73 11.32
C GLU A 163 4.22 10.27 10.00
N TYR A 164 4.47 9.59 8.87
CA TYR A 164 3.87 9.94 7.58
C TYR A 164 2.39 9.55 7.47
N CYS A 165 2.03 8.36 7.94
CA CYS A 165 0.73 7.76 7.66
C CYS A 165 -0.31 8.02 8.75
N ILE A 166 0.05 7.85 10.03
CA ILE A 166 -0.90 7.90 11.15
C ILE A 166 -1.66 9.24 11.26
N PRO A 167 -1.06 10.42 11.02
CA PRO A 167 -1.81 11.67 11.06
C PRO A 167 -3.01 11.73 10.11
N MET A 168 -2.95 11.02 8.98
CA MET A 168 -4.01 11.00 7.97
C MET A 168 -5.13 10.00 8.28
N VAL A 169 -4.86 9.00 9.12
CA VAL A 169 -5.86 7.99 9.53
C VAL A 169 -6.83 8.58 10.56
N LYS A 170 -8.12 8.27 10.45
CA LYS A 170 -9.14 8.57 11.47
C LYS A 170 -8.82 7.88 12.80
N THR A 171 -9.28 8.43 13.91
CA THR A 171 -9.28 7.69 15.19
C THR A 171 -10.20 6.48 15.05
N GLY A 172 -9.73 5.30 15.44
CA GLY A 172 -10.40 4.01 15.19
C GLY A 172 -10.06 3.36 13.83
N GLY A 173 -9.41 4.08 12.92
CA GLY A 173 -8.91 3.53 11.66
C GLY A 173 -7.58 2.80 11.80
N VAL A 174 -7.07 2.26 10.71
CA VAL A 174 -5.84 1.44 10.70
C VAL A 174 -4.81 1.92 9.67
N PHE A 175 -3.56 1.60 9.92
CA PHE A 175 -2.49 1.69 8.95
C PHE A 175 -1.95 0.28 8.66
N LEU A 176 -1.99 -0.15 7.40
CA LEU A 176 -1.40 -1.39 6.93
C LEU A 176 0.00 -1.12 6.39
N ALA A 177 1.01 -1.47 7.15
CA ALA A 177 2.40 -1.30 6.76
C ALA A 177 2.92 -2.59 6.10
N TYR A 178 3.13 -2.55 4.78
CA TYR A 178 3.75 -3.64 4.02
C TYR A 178 5.26 -3.61 4.22
N LYS A 179 5.80 -4.66 4.80
CA LYS A 179 7.19 -4.72 5.25
C LYS A 179 7.83 -6.07 4.87
N GLY A 180 9.15 -6.10 4.96
CA GLY A 180 9.94 -7.32 4.82
C GLY A 180 10.31 -7.94 6.18
N PRO A 181 11.23 -8.92 6.18
CA PRO A 181 11.62 -9.69 7.36
C PRO A 181 12.15 -8.87 8.55
N ALA A 182 12.66 -7.65 8.30
CA ALA A 182 13.17 -6.75 9.35
C ALA A 182 12.07 -6.11 10.22
N LEU A 183 10.78 -6.41 9.99
CA LEU A 183 9.68 -5.77 10.70
C LEU A 183 9.77 -5.89 12.22
N GLN A 184 10.21 -7.02 12.77
CA GLN A 184 10.29 -7.20 14.22
C GLN A 184 11.27 -6.21 14.87
N GLU A 185 12.39 -5.93 14.21
CA GLU A 185 13.36 -4.93 14.67
C GLU A 185 12.79 -3.52 14.54
N GLU A 186 12.11 -3.24 13.42
CA GLU A 186 11.45 -1.95 13.19
C GLU A 186 10.31 -1.69 14.19
N LEU A 187 9.52 -2.70 14.56
CA LEU A 187 8.48 -2.59 15.59
C LEU A 187 9.08 -2.26 16.96
N SER A 188 10.17 -2.93 17.33
CA SER A 188 10.88 -2.65 18.58
C SER A 188 11.39 -1.21 18.65
N ALA A 189 11.96 -0.72 17.54
CA ALA A 189 12.40 0.66 17.40
C ALA A 189 11.24 1.67 17.36
N SER A 190 10.03 1.25 17.04
CA SER A 190 8.86 2.12 16.88
C SER A 190 8.04 2.32 18.15
N SER A 191 8.39 1.70 19.28
CA SER A 191 7.60 1.74 20.52
C SER A 191 7.29 3.16 20.98
N HIS A 192 8.28 4.05 20.90
CA HIS A 192 8.12 5.46 21.25
C HIS A 192 7.20 6.20 20.28
N ALA A 193 7.41 6.00 18.97
CA ALA A 193 6.59 6.59 17.91
C ALA A 193 5.11 6.20 18.03
N LEU A 194 4.83 4.91 18.27
CA LEU A 194 3.47 4.39 18.49
C LEU A 194 2.76 5.14 19.61
N GLY A 195 3.42 5.30 20.76
CA GLY A 195 2.87 6.02 21.90
C GLY A 195 2.60 7.50 21.62
N LEU A 196 3.55 8.20 21.00
CA LEU A 196 3.42 9.62 20.67
C LEU A 196 2.33 9.91 19.62
N LEU A 197 2.18 9.01 18.65
CA LEU A 197 1.19 9.17 17.58
C LEU A 197 -0.19 8.64 17.97
N GLY A 198 -0.33 8.03 19.15
CA GLY A 198 -1.60 7.54 19.71
C GLY A 198 -2.10 6.28 19.02
N CYS A 199 -1.20 5.35 18.70
CA CYS A 199 -1.54 4.09 18.03
C CYS A 199 -0.89 2.87 18.69
N THR A 200 -1.40 1.69 18.35
CA THR A 200 -0.95 0.39 18.84
C THR A 200 -0.81 -0.60 17.68
N VAL A 201 0.04 -1.59 17.82
CA VAL A 201 0.09 -2.72 16.89
C VAL A 201 -1.08 -3.66 17.24
N GLU A 202 -2.02 -3.79 16.31
CA GLU A 202 -3.19 -4.66 16.48
C GLU A 202 -2.86 -6.11 16.12
N SER A 203 -2.20 -6.30 14.98
CA SER A 203 -1.79 -7.63 14.50
C SER A 203 -0.61 -7.53 13.54
N VAL A 204 0.05 -8.67 13.32
CA VAL A 204 1.13 -8.83 12.35
C VAL A 204 0.84 -10.10 11.56
N HIS A 205 0.80 -9.98 10.24
CA HIS A 205 0.43 -11.06 9.34
C HIS A 205 1.58 -11.40 8.40
N LYS A 206 1.97 -12.67 8.37
CA LYS A 206 2.94 -13.21 7.44
C LYS A 206 2.27 -13.55 6.12
N ILE A 207 2.84 -13.10 5.00
CA ILE A 207 2.38 -13.40 3.66
C ILE A 207 3.42 -14.30 3.00
N THR A 208 2.97 -15.41 2.44
CA THR A 208 3.78 -16.30 1.61
C THR A 208 2.98 -16.73 0.38
N LEU A 209 3.67 -17.16 -0.65
CA LEU A 209 3.07 -17.70 -1.86
C LEU A 209 3.66 -19.08 -2.12
N ASP A 210 2.80 -20.09 -2.29
CA ASP A 210 3.23 -21.47 -2.51
C ASP A 210 4.16 -21.55 -3.73
N GLY A 211 5.32 -22.18 -3.54
CA GLY A 211 6.34 -22.34 -4.57
C GLY A 211 7.22 -21.13 -4.83
N GLU A 212 7.09 -20.05 -4.07
CA GLU A 212 7.95 -18.86 -4.13
C GLU A 212 8.81 -18.74 -2.85
N ASP A 213 9.98 -18.18 -3.02
CA ASP A 213 11.00 -18.07 -1.96
C ASP A 213 11.05 -16.68 -1.32
N TRP A 214 9.87 -16.00 -1.26
CA TRP A 214 9.76 -14.70 -0.62
C TRP A 214 8.75 -14.71 0.52
N GLU A 215 9.01 -13.87 1.47
CA GLU A 215 8.16 -13.64 2.63
C GLU A 215 8.00 -12.16 2.85
N HIS A 216 6.76 -11.71 2.88
CA HIS A 216 6.41 -10.35 3.28
C HIS A 216 5.54 -10.36 4.53
N ILE A 217 5.42 -9.22 5.17
CA ILE A 217 4.70 -9.09 6.43
C ILE A 217 3.87 -7.81 6.35
N ILE A 218 2.61 -7.89 6.78
CA ILE A 218 1.78 -6.70 6.99
C ILE A 218 1.59 -6.48 8.49
N ALA A 219 2.01 -5.31 9.00
CA ALA A 219 1.63 -4.87 10.32
C ALA A 219 0.34 -4.05 10.23
N VAL A 220 -0.66 -4.42 11.01
CA VAL A 220 -1.90 -3.66 11.21
C VAL A 220 -1.72 -2.79 12.44
N ILE A 221 -1.75 -1.49 12.26
CA ILE A 221 -1.51 -0.51 13.31
C ILE A 221 -2.79 0.31 13.49
N ARG A 222 -3.42 0.17 14.64
CA ARG A 222 -4.67 0.87 14.97
C ARG A 222 -4.39 2.23 15.59
N LYS A 223 -5.08 3.25 15.10
CA LYS A 223 -5.06 4.58 15.69
C LYS A 223 -6.10 4.69 16.81
N GLU A 224 -5.63 4.70 18.04
CA GLU A 224 -6.50 4.72 19.24
C GLU A 224 -6.90 6.14 19.65
N LYS A 225 -6.04 7.13 19.38
CA LYS A 225 -6.21 8.51 19.86
C LYS A 225 -5.90 9.52 18.75
N PRO A 226 -6.45 10.74 18.82
CA PRO A 226 -6.03 11.80 17.92
C PRO A 226 -4.54 12.07 18.02
N THR A 227 -3.86 12.12 16.87
CA THR A 227 -2.43 12.47 16.80
C THR A 227 -2.25 13.95 17.10
N HIS A 228 -1.30 14.30 17.98
CA HIS A 228 -1.03 15.70 18.35
C HIS A 228 -0.69 16.55 17.10
N PRO A 229 -1.18 17.81 17.01
CA PRO A 229 -1.00 18.66 15.81
C PRO A 229 0.44 18.95 15.41
N ILE A 230 1.42 18.77 16.30
CA ILE A 230 2.83 18.92 15.95
C ILE A 230 3.32 17.87 14.94
N TYR A 231 2.62 16.74 14.84
CA TYR A 231 2.93 15.64 13.91
C TYR A 231 2.03 15.71 12.67
N PRO A 232 2.54 15.35 11.48
CA PRO A 232 3.94 15.01 11.21
C PRO A 232 4.86 16.25 11.30
N ARG A 233 6.08 16.02 11.74
CA ARG A 233 7.15 17.03 11.72
C ARG A 233 7.63 17.25 10.28
N ARG A 234 8.47 18.27 10.07
CA ARG A 234 9.11 18.52 8.75
C ARG A 234 10.04 17.36 8.38
N GLN A 235 10.11 17.01 7.10
CA GLN A 235 10.90 15.88 6.56
C GLN A 235 12.34 15.81 7.08
N ALA A 236 13.04 16.96 7.09
CA ALA A 236 14.42 17.02 7.57
C ALA A 236 14.56 16.55 9.02
N LYS A 237 13.58 16.87 9.89
CA LYS A 237 13.58 16.44 11.30
C LYS A 237 13.25 14.96 11.39
N ILE A 238 12.25 14.48 10.66
CA ILE A 238 11.84 13.08 10.64
C ILE A 238 13.01 12.17 10.22
N LYS A 239 13.71 12.54 9.14
CA LYS A 239 14.84 11.73 8.64
C LYS A 239 16.07 11.76 9.52
N LYS A 240 16.35 12.91 10.16
CA LYS A 240 17.53 13.09 11.02
C LYS A 240 17.35 12.41 12.38
N ASP A 241 16.15 12.42 12.89
CA ASP A 241 15.80 12.02 14.25
C ASP A 241 14.39 11.40 14.24
N PRO A 242 14.23 10.15 13.72
CA PRO A 242 12.96 9.42 13.78
C PRO A 242 12.43 9.30 15.20
N LEU A 243 11.09 9.18 15.37
CA LEU A 243 10.45 9.05 16.69
C LEU A 243 10.82 7.76 17.39
#